data_b333fcaaf5ba57bc3fca81ac642a120a
#
_entry.id   b333fcaaf5ba57bc3fca81ac642a120a
#
_cell.length_a   1.000
_cell.length_b   1.000
_cell.length_c   1.000
_cell.angle_alpha   90.00
_cell.angle_beta   90.00
_cell.angle_gamma   90.00
#
_symmetry.space_group_name_H-M   'P 1'
#
loop_
_entity.id
_entity.type
_entity.pdbx_description
1 polymer ?
#
loop_
_entity_poly.entity_id
_entity_poly.type
_entity_poly.pdbx_seq_one_letter_code
_entity_poly.pdbx_strand_id
1 'polypeptide(L)'
;MPNTRYRRGKLYAADMAMYSRQMAADNSQEISRLKRNLIRCLREDVTAKQREMILLYYAEGKNMREIGELMGVDKSSVSRTIKRGERRLQRCLRYGAEAYLRSMDDL
;
A
#
# COMPACT_ATOMS: atom_id res chain seq x y z
N MET A 1 6.66 -22.14 6.20
CA MET A 1 6.35 -21.80 5.58
C MET A 1 6.26 -20.79 5.31
N PRO A 2 6.47 -20.69 4.99
CA PRO A 2 6.63 -19.64 4.91
C PRO A 2 5.92 -18.83 4.45
N ASN A 3 5.62 -18.53 4.29
CA ASN A 3 5.68 -17.45 3.82
C ASN A 3 4.86 -17.22 2.69
N THR A 4 3.69 -17.82 2.61
CA THR A 4 2.66 -17.59 1.63
C THR A 4 2.24 -16.15 1.63
N ARG A 5 2.20 -15.56 2.79
CA ARG A 5 1.83 -14.18 2.96
C ARG A 5 2.88 -13.21 2.42
N TYR A 6 4.15 -13.51 2.63
CA TYR A 6 5.25 -12.74 2.11
C TYR A 6 5.28 -12.81 0.58
N ARG A 7 5.06 -14.01 0.04
CA ARG A 7 4.96 -14.19 -1.39
C ARG A 7 3.83 -13.38 -1.99
N ARG A 8 2.70 -13.40 -1.31
CA ARG A 8 1.53 -12.67 -1.77
C ARG A 8 1.81 -11.17 -1.81
N GLY A 9 2.50 -10.66 -0.80
CA GLY A 9 2.90 -9.27 -0.76
C GLY A 9 3.83 -8.90 -1.90
N LYS A 10 4.81 -9.74 -2.19
CA LYS A 10 5.73 -9.50 -3.28
C LYS A 10 5.05 -9.55 -4.63
N LEU A 11 4.19 -10.55 -4.84
CA LEU A 11 3.46 -10.67 -6.07
C LEU A 11 2.54 -9.47 -6.29
N TYR A 12 1.86 -9.05 -5.23
CA TYR A 12 0.99 -7.90 -5.32
C TYR A 12 1.76 -6.64 -5.70
N ALA A 13 2.90 -6.42 -5.09
CA ALA A 13 3.73 -5.25 -5.40
C ALA A 13 4.24 -5.29 -6.84
N ALA A 14 4.67 -6.46 -7.31
CA ALA A 14 5.13 -6.64 -8.67
C ALA A 14 4.01 -6.42 -9.68
N ASP A 15 2.83 -6.99 -9.39
CA ASP A 15 1.66 -6.82 -10.23
C ASP A 15 1.22 -5.37 -10.30
N MET A 16 1.23 -4.67 -9.18
CA MET A 16 0.88 -3.26 -9.16
C MET A 16 1.88 -2.42 -9.95
N ALA A 17 3.15 -2.74 -9.86
CA ALA A 17 4.18 -2.03 -10.62
C ALA A 17 4.01 -2.26 -12.12
N MET A 18 3.74 -3.50 -12.52
CA MET A 18 3.52 -3.84 -13.92
C MET A 18 2.24 -3.18 -14.45
N TYR A 19 1.17 -3.28 -13.68
CA TYR A 19 -0.11 -2.65 -14.01
C TYR A 19 0.06 -1.14 -14.16
N SER A 20 0.77 -0.52 -13.23
CA SER A 20 1.03 0.92 -13.28
C SER A 20 1.79 1.32 -14.54
N ARG A 21 2.77 0.50 -14.95
CA ARG A 21 3.53 0.79 -16.16
C ARG A 21 2.68 0.69 -17.41
N GLN A 22 1.83 -0.34 -17.48
CA GLN A 22 0.93 -0.50 -18.61
C GLN A 22 -0.08 0.63 -18.70
N MET A 23 -0.64 0.98 -17.57
CA MET A 23 -1.62 2.08 -17.51
C MET A 23 -0.98 3.43 -17.80
N ALA A 24 0.28 3.61 -17.41
CA ALA A 24 0.99 4.86 -17.67
C ALA A 24 1.18 5.11 -19.17
N ALA A 25 1.30 4.06 -19.96
CA ALA A 25 1.41 4.20 -21.41
C ALA A 25 0.09 4.70 -22.02
N ASP A 26 -1.05 4.33 -21.40
CA ASP A 26 -2.37 4.62 -21.96
C ASP A 26 -3.13 5.71 -21.22
N ASN A 27 -2.89 5.85 -19.88
CA ASN A 27 -3.68 6.75 -19.03
C ASN A 27 -2.83 7.39 -17.94
N SER A 28 -1.86 8.17 -18.33
CA SER A 28 -0.92 8.78 -17.38
C SER A 28 -1.61 9.67 -16.33
N GLN A 29 -2.70 10.34 -16.72
CA GLN A 29 -3.41 11.22 -15.79
C GLN A 29 -4.13 10.44 -14.69
N GLU A 30 -4.75 9.32 -15.04
CA GLU A 30 -5.44 8.48 -14.07
C GLU A 30 -4.46 7.85 -13.09
N ILE A 31 -3.31 7.42 -13.57
CA ILE A 31 -2.27 6.87 -12.72
C ILE A 31 -1.71 7.94 -11.79
N SER A 32 -1.56 9.15 -12.28
CA SER A 32 -1.12 10.27 -11.45
C SER A 32 -2.12 10.55 -10.33
N ARG A 33 -3.40 10.45 -10.61
CA ARG A 33 -4.45 10.61 -9.59
C ARG A 33 -4.41 9.50 -8.57
N LEU A 34 -4.29 8.25 -9.02
CA LEU A 34 -4.20 7.09 -8.14
C LEU A 34 -2.97 7.19 -7.25
N LYS A 35 -1.86 7.61 -7.83
CA LYS A 35 -0.61 7.77 -7.11
C LYS A 35 -0.72 8.86 -6.05
N ARG A 36 -1.32 9.99 -6.40
CA ARG A 36 -1.54 11.09 -5.44
C ARG A 36 -2.48 10.66 -4.33
N ASN A 37 -3.52 9.91 -4.68
CA ASN A 37 -4.47 9.42 -3.69
C ASN A 37 -3.79 8.44 -2.72
N LEU A 38 -2.94 7.57 -3.24
CA LEU A 38 -2.17 6.64 -2.41
C LEU A 38 -1.27 7.40 -1.44
N ILE A 39 -0.54 8.39 -1.93
CA ILE A 39 0.34 9.20 -1.11
C ILE A 39 -0.45 9.92 -0.03
N ARG A 40 -1.60 10.48 -0.38
CA ARG A 40 -2.47 11.16 0.57
C ARG A 40 -2.96 10.20 1.65
N CYS A 41 -3.42 9.01 1.25
CA CYS A 41 -3.89 8.01 2.20
C CYS A 41 -2.77 7.55 3.13
N LEU A 42 -1.57 7.36 2.60
CA LEU A 42 -0.42 7.00 3.42
C LEU A 42 -0.05 8.10 4.41
N ARG A 43 -0.27 9.34 4.02
CA ARG A 43 0.07 10.48 4.88
C ARG A 43 -1.00 10.75 5.94
N GLU A 44 -2.26 10.65 5.56
CA GLU A 44 -3.36 11.12 6.42
C GLU A 44 -4.09 10.01 7.18
N ASP A 45 -4.23 8.84 6.56
CA ASP A 45 -5.08 7.78 7.11
C ASP A 45 -4.36 6.71 7.91
N VAL A 46 -3.06 6.56 7.73
CA VAL A 46 -2.28 5.58 8.50
C VAL A 46 -1.40 6.33 9.48
N THR A 47 -1.11 5.67 10.62
CA THR A 47 -0.20 6.27 11.60
C THR A 47 1.21 6.32 11.05
N ALA A 48 2.05 7.16 11.62
CA ALA A 48 3.45 7.27 11.22
C ALA A 48 4.17 5.92 11.31
N LYS A 49 3.90 5.17 12.38
CA LYS A 49 4.49 3.85 12.59
C LYS A 49 4.01 2.85 11.55
N GLN A 50 2.72 2.84 11.27
CA GLN A 50 2.15 1.97 10.24
C GLN A 50 2.74 2.29 8.88
N ARG A 51 2.82 3.56 8.54
CA ARG A 51 3.38 4.00 7.25
C ARG A 51 4.83 3.57 7.10
N GLU A 52 5.62 3.77 8.14
CA GLU A 52 7.03 3.41 8.10
C GLU A 52 7.22 1.91 7.88
N MET A 53 6.46 1.08 8.58
CA MET A 53 6.54 -0.36 8.42
C MET A 53 6.05 -0.82 7.05
N ILE A 54 4.99 -0.21 6.55
CA ILE A 54 4.47 -0.53 5.21
C ILE A 54 5.50 -0.19 4.15
N LEU A 55 6.14 0.98 4.26
CA LEU A 55 7.15 1.38 3.29
C LEU A 55 8.39 0.50 3.35
N LEU A 56 8.82 0.09 4.54
CA LEU A 56 9.93 -0.82 4.68
C LEU A 56 9.63 -2.18 4.05
N TYR A 57 8.40 -2.63 4.21
CA TYR A 57 7.99 -3.93 3.69
C TYR A 57 7.83 -3.93 2.18
N TYR A 58 7.08 -2.96 1.64
CA TYR A 58 6.74 -2.93 0.21
C TYR A 58 7.75 -2.20 -0.65
N ALA A 59 8.25 -1.06 -0.21
CA ALA A 59 9.15 -0.25 -1.02
C ALA A 59 10.60 -0.71 -0.90
N GLU A 60 11.03 -1.09 0.28
CA GLU A 60 12.41 -1.51 0.50
C GLU A 60 12.61 -3.03 0.51
N GLY A 61 11.52 -3.77 0.45
CA GLY A 61 11.58 -5.23 0.36
C GLY A 61 12.08 -5.93 1.61
N LYS A 62 12.00 -5.30 2.75
CA LYS A 62 12.44 -5.92 4.00
C LYS A 62 11.39 -6.88 4.52
N ASN A 63 11.84 -7.96 5.14
CA ASN A 63 10.91 -8.90 5.74
C ASN A 63 10.52 -8.42 7.15
N MET A 64 9.52 -9.08 7.75
CA MET A 64 8.99 -8.66 9.03
C MET A 64 10.01 -8.76 10.17
N ARG A 65 10.90 -9.71 10.08
CA ARG A 65 11.97 -9.88 11.06
C ARG A 65 12.94 -8.72 11.01
N GLU A 66 13.34 -8.33 9.80
CA GLU A 66 14.25 -7.20 9.59
C GLU A 66 13.61 -5.90 10.08
N ILE A 67 12.32 -5.72 9.77
CA ILE A 67 11.59 -4.55 10.22
C ILE A 67 11.52 -4.51 11.75
N GLY A 68 11.26 -5.66 12.36
CA GLY A 68 11.24 -5.76 13.81
C GLY A 68 12.56 -5.36 14.44
N GLU A 69 13.66 -5.79 13.85
CA GLU A 69 14.99 -5.45 14.32
C GLU A 69 15.25 -3.95 14.20
N LEU A 70 14.86 -3.36 13.07
CA LEU A 70 15.03 -1.92 12.85
C LEU A 70 14.19 -1.07 13.79
N MET A 71 12.97 -1.51 14.06
CA MET A 71 12.02 -0.73 14.84
C MET A 71 12.04 -1.08 16.33
N GLY A 72 12.80 -2.09 16.72
CA GLY A 72 12.90 -2.51 18.11
C GLY A 72 11.64 -3.19 18.63
N VAL A 73 10.92 -3.89 17.78
CA VAL A 73 9.71 -4.62 18.17
C VAL A 73 9.78 -6.05 17.63
N ASP A 74 8.91 -6.91 18.12
CA ASP A 74 8.92 -8.29 17.67
C ASP A 74 8.18 -8.44 16.34
N LYS A 75 8.40 -9.59 15.71
CA LYS A 75 7.84 -9.90 14.41
C LYS A 75 6.31 -9.87 14.42
N SER A 76 5.70 -10.33 15.51
CA SER A 76 4.24 -10.34 15.64
C SER A 76 3.68 -8.92 15.66
N SER A 77 4.37 -8.01 16.33
CA SER A 77 3.97 -6.60 16.38
C SER A 77 4.06 -5.96 15.01
N VAL A 78 5.12 -6.28 14.26
CA VAL A 78 5.26 -5.79 12.88
C VAL A 78 4.10 -6.27 12.03
N SER A 79 3.79 -7.55 12.09
CA SER A 79 2.70 -8.14 11.30
C SER A 79 1.37 -7.46 11.60
N ARG A 80 1.06 -7.29 12.89
CA ARG A 80 -0.19 -6.65 13.28
C ARG A 80 -0.26 -5.19 12.85
N THR A 81 0.84 -4.48 12.99
CA THR A 81 0.89 -3.06 12.61
C THR A 81 0.71 -2.89 11.11
N ILE A 82 1.38 -3.71 10.32
CA ILE A 82 1.25 -3.66 8.86
C ILE A 82 -0.18 -3.97 8.45
N LYS A 83 -0.78 -5.00 9.03
CA LYS A 83 -2.17 -5.36 8.72
C LYS A 83 -3.16 -4.25 9.02
N ARG A 84 -2.99 -3.60 10.16
CA ARG A 84 -3.86 -2.49 10.54
C ARG A 84 -3.70 -1.33 9.56
N GLY A 85 -2.46 -1.03 9.21
CA GLY A 85 -2.18 0.02 8.24
C GLY A 85 -2.74 -0.31 6.87
N GLU A 86 -2.59 -1.56 6.43
CA GLU A 86 -3.15 -2.00 5.16
C GLU A 86 -4.67 -1.86 5.11
N ARG A 87 -5.34 -2.20 6.20
CA ARG A 87 -6.80 -2.06 6.27
C ARG A 87 -7.23 -0.61 6.12
N ARG A 88 -6.54 0.28 6.81
CA ARG A 88 -6.83 1.72 6.71
C ARG A 88 -6.55 2.24 5.31
N LEU A 89 -5.44 1.80 4.74
CA LEU A 89 -5.05 2.20 3.40
C LEU A 89 -6.08 1.74 2.37
N GLN A 90 -6.50 0.47 2.46
CA GLN A 90 -7.51 -0.07 1.56
C GLN A 90 -8.84 0.68 1.66
N ARG A 91 -9.24 1.01 2.88
CA ARG A 91 -10.46 1.77 3.09
C ARG A 91 -10.39 3.15 2.47
N CYS A 92 -9.27 3.83 2.68
CA CYS A 92 -9.06 5.16 2.12
C CYS A 92 -9.04 5.13 0.60
N LEU A 93 -8.35 4.16 0.02
CA LEU A 93 -8.26 4.01 -1.43
C LEU A 93 -9.61 3.66 -2.05
N ARG A 94 -10.37 2.80 -1.39
CA ARG A 94 -11.70 2.43 -1.85
C ARG A 94 -12.63 3.63 -1.85
N TYR A 95 -12.60 4.40 -0.78
CA TYR A 95 -13.43 5.60 -0.67
C TYR A 95 -13.08 6.61 -1.76
N GLY A 96 -11.80 6.82 -2.02
CA GLY A 96 -11.35 7.70 -3.07
C GLY A 96 -11.78 7.23 -4.46
N ALA A 97 -11.70 5.93 -4.70
CA ALA A 97 -12.12 5.34 -5.97
C ALA A 97 -13.63 5.48 -6.16
N GLU A 98 -14.42 5.23 -5.11
CA GLU A 98 -15.87 5.40 -5.16
C GLU A 98 -16.26 6.84 -5.44
N ALA A 99 -15.61 7.78 -4.80
CA ALA A 99 -15.85 9.19 -5.03
C ALA A 99 -15.55 9.60 -6.46
N TYR A 100 -14.45 9.06 -7.00
CA TYR A 100 -14.04 9.31 -8.37
C TYR A 100 -15.07 8.75 -9.37
N LEU A 101 -15.48 7.51 -9.16
CA LEU A 101 -16.47 6.86 -10.02
C LEU A 101 -17.81 7.59 -9.96
N ARG A 102 -18.19 8.06 -8.77
CA ARG A 102 -19.43 8.79 -8.60
C ARG A 102 -19.38 10.12 -9.35
N SER A 103 -18.23 10.78 -9.34
CA SER A 103 -18.09 12.03 -10.07
C SER A 103 -18.16 11.84 -11.59
N MET A 104 -17.73 10.67 -12.06
CA MET A 104 -17.85 10.33 -13.48
C MET A 104 -19.30 10.08 -13.89
N ASP A 105 -20.08 9.50 -13.00
CA ASP A 105 -21.49 9.23 -13.27
C ASP A 105 -22.32 10.52 -13.38
N ASP A 106 -21.87 11.58 -12.75
CA ASP A 106 -22.54 12.87 -12.77
C ASP A 106 -22.28 13.66 -14.07
N LEU A 107 -21.37 13.16 -14.89
CA LEU A 107 -21.09 13.77 -16.16
C LEU A 107 -22.08 13.25 -17.23
#